data_9fbf44fb2dd0b963b2d6cf0a39a8b592
#
_entry.id   9fbf44fb2dd0b963b2d6cf0a39a8b592
#
_cell.length_a   1.000
_cell.length_b   1.000
_cell.length_c   1.000
_cell.angle_alpha   90.00
_cell.angle_beta   90.00
_cell.angle_gamma   90.00
#
_symmetry.space_group_name_H-M   'P 1'
#
loop_
_entity.id
_entity.type
_entity.pdbx_description
1 polymer ?
#
loop_
_entity_poly.entity_id
_entity_poly.type
_entity_poly.pdbx_seq_one_letter_code
_entity_poly.pdbx_strand_id
1 'polypeptide(L)'
;MKLKLMILDRNIKTSENNDNDSWEKISNKLEEEYQEVQEAIREHSDKLHIAEELLDVQQVVIRGLILLVKEGFDLRQLFSRHNKKLVNRGWKEKKIINIFIKEWF
;
A
#
# COMPACT_ATOMS: atom_id res chain seq x y z
N MET A 1 -0.30 14.05 14.70
CA MET A 1 0.73 13.01 14.60
C MET A 1 1.20 12.93 13.16
N LYS A 2 2.50 12.93 12.96
CA LYS A 2 3.10 12.89 11.63
C LYS A 2 3.78 11.54 11.43
N LEU A 3 3.38 10.81 10.40
CA LEU A 3 3.93 9.50 10.07
C LEU A 3 4.68 9.57 8.73
N LYS A 4 5.75 8.80 8.63
CA LYS A 4 6.52 8.67 7.40
C LYS A 4 6.35 7.27 6.84
N LEU A 5 5.98 7.19 5.57
CA LEU A 5 5.93 5.94 4.84
C LEU A 5 6.82 6.09 3.61
N MET A 6 7.77 5.18 3.46
CA MET A 6 8.75 5.27 2.36
C MET A 6 8.17 4.71 1.07
N ILE A 7 8.46 5.38 -0.04
CA ILE A 7 8.37 4.78 -1.36
C ILE A 7 9.75 4.20 -1.64
N LEU A 8 9.82 2.90 -1.88
CA LEU A 8 11.10 2.20 -1.95
C LEU A 8 11.74 2.34 -3.33
N ASP A 9 13.03 2.69 -3.35
CA ASP A 9 13.85 2.74 -4.56
C ASP A 9 14.43 1.35 -4.86
N ARG A 10 15.46 0.98 -4.13
CA ARG A 10 16.15 -0.30 -4.33
C ARG A 10 16.62 -0.87 -3.01
N ASN A 11 16.81 -2.17 -2.98
CA ASN A 11 17.42 -2.86 -1.85
C ASN A 11 18.91 -3.04 -2.13
N ILE A 12 19.75 -2.37 -1.35
CA ILE A 12 21.20 -2.41 -1.54
C ILE A 12 21.83 -3.76 -1.17
N LYS A 13 21.11 -4.59 -0.41
CA LYS A 13 21.58 -5.92 -0.02
C LYS A 13 21.25 -6.99 -1.06
N THR A 14 20.07 -6.91 -1.67
CA THR A 14 19.60 -7.93 -2.62
C THR A 14 19.67 -7.48 -4.08
N SER A 15 19.92 -6.18 -4.31
CA SER A 15 19.88 -5.54 -5.63
C SER A 15 18.49 -5.54 -6.28
N GLU A 16 17.45 -5.84 -5.50
CA GLU A 16 16.07 -5.75 -6.00
C GLU A 16 15.65 -4.29 -6.15
N ASN A 17 14.82 -4.03 -7.15
CA ASN A 17 14.16 -2.74 -7.29
C ASN A 17 12.75 -2.94 -7.86
N ASN A 18 11.93 -1.90 -7.79
CA ASN A 18 10.54 -1.95 -8.23
C ASN A 18 10.32 -1.19 -9.55
N ASP A 19 11.39 -0.83 -10.26
CA ASP A 19 11.30 -0.02 -11.47
C ASP A 19 10.56 -0.74 -12.60
N ASN A 20 10.66 -2.07 -12.63
CA ASN A 20 10.03 -2.91 -13.64
C ASN A 20 8.83 -3.68 -13.10
N ASP A 21 8.08 -3.07 -12.19
CA ASP A 21 6.86 -3.68 -11.67
C ASP A 21 5.84 -3.94 -12.78
N SER A 22 5.09 -5.01 -12.60
CA SER A 22 3.98 -5.39 -13.46
C SER A 22 2.81 -5.81 -12.59
N TRP A 23 1.62 -5.87 -13.15
CA TRP A 23 0.44 -6.33 -12.40
C TRP A 23 0.60 -7.76 -11.92
N GLU A 24 1.29 -8.60 -12.70
CA GLU A 24 1.59 -9.97 -12.29
C GLU A 24 2.50 -10.02 -11.06
N LYS A 25 3.59 -9.23 -11.07
CA LYS A 25 4.50 -9.16 -9.91
C LYS A 25 3.80 -8.63 -8.67
N ILE A 26 2.99 -7.59 -8.82
CA ILE A 26 2.25 -7.01 -7.71
C ILE A 26 1.22 -8.02 -7.18
N SER A 27 0.50 -8.71 -8.06
CA SER A 27 -0.46 -9.73 -7.66
C SER A 27 0.20 -10.85 -6.85
N ASN A 28 1.33 -11.36 -7.33
CA ASN A 28 2.06 -12.42 -6.63
C ASN A 28 2.57 -11.97 -5.28
N LYS A 29 3.11 -10.76 -5.20
CA LYS A 29 3.63 -10.22 -3.94
C LYS A 29 2.50 -9.92 -2.95
N LEU A 30 1.38 -9.42 -3.43
CA LEU A 30 0.21 -9.14 -2.59
C LEU A 30 -0.34 -10.45 -1.99
N GLU A 31 -0.41 -11.52 -2.77
CA GLU A 31 -0.84 -12.83 -2.27
C GLU A 31 0.10 -13.33 -1.18
N GLU A 32 1.42 -13.23 -1.40
CA GLU A 32 2.44 -13.64 -0.43
C GLU A 32 2.27 -12.88 0.90
N GLU A 33 2.20 -11.55 0.84
CA GLU A 33 2.06 -10.72 2.03
C GLU A 33 0.70 -10.91 2.71
N TYR A 34 -0.35 -11.13 1.95
CA TYR A 34 -1.67 -11.43 2.47
C TYR A 34 -1.64 -12.72 3.33
N GLN A 35 -1.00 -13.78 2.83
CA GLN A 35 -0.87 -15.03 3.55
C GLN A 35 -0.10 -14.83 4.87
N GLU A 36 0.97 -14.05 4.84
CA GLU A 36 1.77 -13.79 6.04
C GLU A 36 0.97 -13.05 7.13
N VAL A 37 0.12 -12.08 6.72
CA VAL A 37 -0.78 -11.38 7.66
C VAL A 37 -1.78 -12.37 8.26
N GLN A 38 -2.40 -13.19 7.43
CA GLN A 38 -3.40 -14.15 7.89
C GLN A 38 -2.79 -15.15 8.88
N GLU A 39 -1.61 -15.68 8.58
CA GLU A 39 -0.91 -16.59 9.47
C GLU A 39 -0.56 -15.93 10.80
N ALA A 40 -0.03 -14.69 10.76
CA ALA A 40 0.32 -13.97 11.98
C ALA A 40 -0.89 -13.76 12.89
N ILE A 41 -2.04 -13.45 12.32
CA ILE A 41 -3.27 -13.27 13.10
C ILE A 41 -3.80 -14.59 13.64
N ARG A 42 -3.84 -15.64 12.82
CA ARG A 42 -4.34 -16.97 13.22
C ARG A 42 -3.48 -17.62 14.31
N GLU A 43 -2.18 -17.45 14.23
CA GLU A 43 -1.23 -18.02 15.17
C GLU A 43 -1.11 -17.20 16.45
N HIS A 44 -1.88 -16.12 16.59
CA HIS A 44 -1.83 -15.22 17.72
C HIS A 44 -0.41 -14.70 17.99
N SER A 45 0.32 -14.40 16.89
CA SER A 45 1.63 -13.76 16.97
C SER A 45 1.54 -12.48 17.78
N ASP A 46 2.68 -12.01 18.34
CA ASP A 46 2.64 -10.76 19.07
C ASP A 46 2.20 -9.60 18.16
N LYS A 47 1.66 -8.57 18.78
CA LYS A 47 1.05 -7.47 18.03
C LYS A 47 2.05 -6.70 17.17
N LEU A 48 3.31 -6.66 17.59
CA LEU A 48 4.36 -6.02 16.81
C LEU A 48 4.60 -6.76 15.49
N HIS A 49 4.62 -8.10 15.53
CA HIS A 49 4.78 -8.92 14.33
C HIS A 49 3.58 -8.73 13.37
N ILE A 50 2.36 -8.72 13.91
CA ILE A 50 1.16 -8.45 13.09
C ILE A 50 1.25 -7.08 12.44
N ALA A 51 1.69 -6.06 13.18
CA ALA A 51 1.86 -4.72 12.65
C ALA A 51 2.87 -4.68 11.49
N GLU A 52 4.01 -5.38 11.64
CA GLU A 52 5.02 -5.46 10.58
C GLU A 52 4.44 -6.07 9.30
N GLU A 53 3.69 -7.16 9.44
CA GLU A 53 3.07 -7.81 8.28
C GLU A 53 2.02 -6.92 7.60
N LEU A 54 1.23 -6.18 8.38
CA LEU A 54 0.27 -5.22 7.82
C LEU A 54 0.98 -4.10 7.04
N LEU A 55 2.11 -3.61 7.55
CA LEU A 55 2.89 -2.58 6.87
C LEU A 55 3.55 -3.12 5.60
N ASP A 56 3.92 -4.38 5.57
CA ASP A 56 4.44 -5.02 4.35
C ASP A 56 3.37 -5.05 3.25
N VAL A 57 2.11 -5.37 3.60
CA VAL A 57 0.99 -5.27 2.66
C VAL A 57 0.84 -3.84 2.15
N GLN A 58 0.96 -2.85 3.04
CA GLN A 58 0.86 -1.45 2.67
C GLN A 58 1.93 -1.06 1.63
N GLN A 59 3.15 -1.56 1.77
CA GLN A 59 4.21 -1.32 0.79
C GLN A 59 3.86 -1.88 -0.59
N VAL A 60 3.24 -3.04 -0.66
CA VAL A 60 2.80 -3.62 -1.95
C VAL A 60 1.68 -2.78 -2.57
N VAL A 61 0.74 -2.31 -1.76
CA VAL A 61 -0.35 -1.42 -2.22
C VAL A 61 0.24 -0.15 -2.85
N ILE A 62 1.26 0.44 -2.23
CA ILE A 62 1.93 1.62 -2.76
C ILE A 62 2.56 1.33 -4.13
N ARG A 63 3.20 0.18 -4.29
CA ARG A 63 3.76 -0.23 -5.60
C ARG A 63 2.68 -0.27 -6.69
N GLY A 64 1.49 -0.80 -6.34
CA GLY A 64 0.35 -0.82 -7.26
C GLY A 64 -0.11 0.58 -7.65
N LEU A 65 -0.20 1.49 -6.69
CA LEU A 65 -0.58 2.88 -6.96
C LEU A 65 0.46 3.59 -7.84
N ILE A 66 1.74 3.34 -7.62
CA ILE A 66 2.80 3.89 -8.45
C ILE A 66 2.71 3.36 -9.89
N LEU A 67 2.42 2.08 -10.05
CA LEU A 67 2.23 1.51 -11.38
C LEU A 67 1.06 2.17 -12.12
N LEU A 68 -0.04 2.44 -11.41
CA LEU A 68 -1.17 3.18 -11.99
C LEU A 68 -0.75 4.58 -12.46
N VAL A 69 0.07 5.29 -11.69
CA VAL A 69 0.59 6.60 -12.09
C VAL A 69 1.42 6.47 -13.36
N LYS A 70 2.27 5.47 -13.46
CA LYS A 70 3.08 5.20 -14.66
C LYS A 70 2.20 4.90 -15.87
N GLU A 71 1.03 4.31 -15.65
CA GLU A 71 0.05 4.03 -16.71
C GLU A 71 -0.83 5.23 -17.04
N GLY A 72 -0.59 6.40 -16.44
CA GLY A 72 -1.27 7.66 -16.77
C GLY A 72 -2.43 8.04 -15.87
N PHE A 73 -2.66 7.33 -14.77
CA PHE A 73 -3.74 7.67 -13.84
C PHE A 73 -3.32 8.77 -12.87
N ASP A 74 -4.29 9.59 -12.49
CA ASP A 74 -4.11 10.67 -11.51
C ASP A 74 -4.59 10.16 -10.14
N LEU A 75 -3.69 10.08 -9.17
CA LEU A 75 -4.01 9.59 -7.83
C LEU A 75 -5.08 10.42 -7.13
N ARG A 76 -5.11 11.74 -7.34
CA ARG A 76 -6.13 12.59 -6.72
C ARG A 76 -7.52 12.18 -7.18
N GLN A 77 -7.67 11.93 -8.48
CA GLN A 77 -8.95 11.47 -9.03
C GLN A 77 -9.34 10.10 -8.51
N LEU A 78 -8.37 9.18 -8.40
CA LEU A 78 -8.61 7.84 -7.90
C LEU A 78 -9.06 7.86 -6.43
N PHE A 79 -8.40 8.65 -5.60
CA PHE A 79 -8.77 8.77 -4.19
C PHE A 79 -10.13 9.45 -4.02
N SER A 80 -10.40 10.50 -4.78
CA SER A 80 -11.70 11.17 -4.76
C SER A 80 -12.83 10.22 -5.16
N ARG A 81 -12.62 9.44 -6.22
CA ARG A 81 -13.58 8.42 -6.68
C ARG A 81 -13.83 7.38 -5.59
N HIS A 82 -12.77 6.91 -4.93
CA HIS A 82 -12.88 5.93 -3.85
C HIS A 82 -13.71 6.48 -2.68
N ASN A 83 -13.43 7.72 -2.25
CA ASN A 83 -14.15 8.34 -1.16
C ASN A 83 -15.63 8.54 -1.48
N LYS A 84 -15.94 8.97 -2.70
CA LYS A 84 -17.34 9.08 -3.16
C LYS A 84 -18.06 7.75 -3.12
N LYS A 85 -17.40 6.68 -3.53
CA LYS A 85 -17.97 5.33 -3.48
C LYS A 85 -18.33 4.94 -2.05
N LEU A 86 -17.47 5.23 -1.08
CA LEU A 86 -17.73 4.94 0.33
C LEU A 86 -18.92 5.75 0.87
N VAL A 87 -18.97 7.03 0.56
CA VAL A 87 -20.10 7.89 0.96
C VAL A 87 -21.40 7.38 0.35
N ASN A 88 -21.40 7.01 -0.92
CA ASN A 88 -22.58 6.48 -1.60
C ASN A 88 -23.06 5.15 -1.01
N ARG A 89 -22.18 4.39 -0.39
CA ARG A 89 -22.50 3.15 0.33
C ARG A 89 -22.94 3.37 1.77
N GLY A 90 -23.06 4.64 2.20
CA GLY A 90 -23.55 5.00 3.54
C GLY A 90 -22.47 5.22 4.59
N TRP A 91 -21.20 5.15 4.22
CA TRP A 91 -20.12 5.37 5.18
C TRP A 91 -19.98 6.85 5.53
N LYS A 92 -19.82 7.12 6.81
CA LYS A 92 -19.45 8.46 7.32
C LYS A 92 -18.04 8.42 7.85
N GLU A 93 -17.27 9.45 7.56
CA GLU A 93 -15.92 9.54 8.10
C GLU A 93 -15.94 9.74 9.61
N LYS A 94 -15.07 9.06 10.31
CA LYS A 94 -14.80 9.30 11.72
C LYS A 94 -13.61 10.23 11.88
N LYS A 95 -12.57 9.97 11.09
CA LYS A 95 -11.33 10.76 11.03
C LYS A 95 -10.79 10.70 9.62
N ILE A 96 -9.91 11.64 9.30
CA ILE A 96 -9.28 11.72 7.98
C ILE A 96 -7.78 11.51 8.14
N ILE A 97 -7.19 10.71 7.24
CA ILE A 97 -5.76 10.64 7.05
C ILE A 97 -5.44 11.46 5.81
N ASN A 98 -4.66 12.52 5.99
CA ASN A 98 -4.16 13.29 4.86
C ASN A 98 -2.81 12.70 4.42
N ILE A 99 -2.70 12.37 3.13
CA ILE A 99 -1.48 11.82 2.56
C ILE A 99 -0.77 12.94 1.82
N PHE A 100 0.49 13.16 2.19
CA PHE A 100 1.35 14.14 1.54
C PHE A 100 2.53 13.41 0.89
N ILE A 101 2.66 13.56 -0.42
CA ILE A 101 3.79 13.01 -1.18
C ILE A 101 4.75 14.14 -1.43
N LYS A 102 5.92 14.09 -0.76
CA LYS A 102 6.87 15.20 -0.72
C LYS A 102 7.56 15.44 -2.05
N GLU A 103 7.95 14.37 -2.72
CA GLU A 103 8.60 14.45 -4.02
C GLU A 103 7.82 13.60 -5.00
N TRP A 104 7.15 14.27 -5.93
CA TRP A 104 6.34 13.59 -6.92
C TRP A 104 7.18 13.24 -8.15
N PHE A 105 6.89 12.09 -8.74
CA PHE A 105 7.61 11.50 -9.89
C PHE A 105 7.66 12.38 -11.12
#